data_a6d730f432811d3294c1cf0244a499ae
#
_entry.id   a6d730f432811d3294c1cf0244a499ae
#
_cell.length_a   1.000
_cell.length_b   1.000
_cell.length_c   1.000
_cell.angle_alpha   90.00
_cell.angle_beta   90.00
_cell.angle_gamma   90.00
#
_symmetry.space_group_name_H-M   'P 1'
#
loop_
_entity.id
_entity.type
_entity.pdbx_description
1 polymer ?
#
loop_
_entity_poly.entity_id
_entity_poly.type
_entity_poly.pdbx_seq_one_letter_code
_entity_poly.pdbx_strand_id
1 'polypeptide(L)'
;MSEESTLSFRGVCRYIHRLSKASKAGMKAALADCPKRHFPMLEGLLGCIRLHGQDGAVYISDLVQELHQPLPAISRTVRQMEQDGLVERFADPADRRKTLVRFTPKGYEACRQCEAALGDYFSSVMARLEPEQLAQMEALRGALMEAILAENAARTTKPKGEPNHDKDL
;
A
#
# COMPACT_ATOMS: atom_id res chain seq x y z
N MET A 1 -24.42 -12.86 -28.67
CA MET A 1 -23.38 -12.82 -27.61
C MET A 1 -23.49 -11.44 -26.99
N SER A 2 -24.14 -11.36 -25.84
CA SER A 2 -24.34 -10.08 -25.13
C SER A 2 -22.97 -9.55 -24.72
N GLU A 3 -22.59 -8.36 -25.17
CA GLU A 3 -21.46 -7.61 -24.62
C GLU A 3 -21.70 -7.46 -23.12
N GLU A 4 -21.01 -8.25 -22.31
CA GLU A 4 -20.98 -8.03 -20.87
C GLU A 4 -20.47 -6.61 -20.67
N SER A 5 -21.34 -5.72 -20.20
CA SER A 5 -21.00 -4.32 -19.94
C SER A 5 -19.64 -4.27 -19.21
N THR A 6 -18.73 -3.47 -19.73
CA THR A 6 -17.38 -3.26 -19.15
C THR A 6 -17.46 -2.86 -17.67
N LEU A 7 -18.59 -2.28 -17.24
CA LEU A 7 -18.89 -1.88 -15.86
C LEU A 7 -19.60 -2.97 -15.05
N SER A 8 -19.79 -4.18 -15.58
CA SER A 8 -20.26 -5.31 -14.77
C SER A 8 -19.18 -5.67 -13.72
N PHE A 9 -19.62 -6.22 -12.58
CA PHE A 9 -18.69 -6.68 -11.51
C PHE A 9 -17.55 -7.55 -12.07
N ARG A 10 -17.88 -8.51 -12.95
CA ARG A 10 -16.87 -9.38 -13.58
C ARG A 10 -15.94 -8.60 -14.53
N GLY A 11 -16.47 -7.62 -15.27
CA GLY A 11 -15.68 -6.75 -16.14
C GLY A 11 -14.69 -5.92 -15.36
N VAL A 12 -15.13 -5.29 -14.29
CA VAL A 12 -14.28 -4.50 -13.39
C VAL A 12 -13.20 -5.37 -12.73
N CYS A 13 -13.53 -6.54 -12.19
CA CYS A 13 -12.56 -7.46 -11.60
C CYS A 13 -11.49 -7.89 -12.63
N ARG A 14 -11.90 -8.21 -13.85
CA ARG A 14 -10.99 -8.59 -14.94
C ARG A 14 -10.06 -7.44 -15.30
N TYR A 15 -10.58 -6.23 -15.41
CA TYR A 15 -9.80 -5.04 -15.69
C TYR A 15 -8.76 -4.77 -14.60
N ILE A 16 -9.18 -4.74 -13.33
CA ILE A 16 -8.27 -4.54 -12.18
C ILE A 16 -7.17 -5.61 -12.16
N HIS A 17 -7.52 -6.87 -12.41
CA HIS A 17 -6.53 -7.95 -12.45
C HIS A 17 -5.49 -7.73 -13.58
N ARG A 18 -5.93 -7.39 -14.79
CA ARG A 18 -5.04 -7.12 -15.93
C ARG A 18 -4.16 -5.90 -15.67
N LEU A 19 -4.74 -4.81 -15.16
CA LEU A 19 -4.02 -3.60 -14.81
C LEU A 19 -2.94 -3.89 -13.74
N SER A 20 -3.30 -4.58 -12.67
CA SER A 20 -2.37 -5.00 -11.61
C SER A 20 -1.22 -5.85 -12.15
N LYS A 21 -1.52 -6.82 -13.04
CA LYS A 21 -0.49 -7.67 -13.65
C LYS A 21 0.47 -6.86 -14.53
N ALA A 22 -0.06 -5.97 -15.38
CA ALA A 22 0.76 -5.12 -16.24
C ALA A 22 1.63 -4.14 -15.43
N SER A 23 1.03 -3.45 -14.44
CA SER A 23 1.74 -2.53 -13.57
C SER A 23 2.86 -3.21 -12.79
N LYS A 24 2.61 -4.39 -12.20
CA LYS A 24 3.63 -5.16 -11.48
C LYS A 24 4.83 -5.53 -12.35
N ALA A 25 4.61 -5.86 -13.62
CA ALA A 25 5.70 -6.18 -14.55
C ALA A 25 6.58 -4.95 -14.82
N GLY A 26 5.96 -3.80 -15.09
CA GLY A 26 6.66 -2.53 -15.32
C GLY A 26 7.41 -2.03 -14.09
N MET A 27 6.76 -2.02 -12.93
CA MET A 27 7.38 -1.65 -11.65
C MET A 27 8.57 -2.57 -11.30
N LYS A 28 8.43 -3.87 -11.52
CA LYS A 28 9.54 -4.82 -11.31
C LYS A 28 10.74 -4.52 -12.21
N ALA A 29 10.50 -4.12 -13.46
CA ALA A 29 11.56 -3.71 -14.38
C ALA A 29 12.19 -2.38 -13.96
N ALA A 30 11.39 -1.38 -13.59
CA ALA A 30 11.87 -0.08 -13.10
C ALA A 30 12.76 -0.22 -11.86
N LEU A 31 12.40 -1.12 -10.95
CA LEU A 31 13.16 -1.39 -9.72
C LEU A 31 14.33 -2.38 -9.92
N ALA A 32 14.80 -2.64 -11.15
CA ALA A 32 15.83 -3.64 -11.41
C ALA A 32 17.11 -3.40 -10.59
N ASP A 33 17.54 -2.14 -10.51
CA ASP A 33 18.76 -1.70 -9.84
C ASP A 33 18.54 -1.21 -8.39
N CYS A 34 17.31 -1.33 -7.88
CA CYS A 34 16.93 -0.96 -6.53
C CYS A 34 16.89 -2.20 -5.62
N PRO A 35 16.88 -2.04 -4.28
CA PRO A 35 16.70 -3.13 -3.34
C PRO A 35 15.22 -3.64 -3.36
N LYS A 36 14.76 -4.07 -4.53
CA LYS A 36 13.37 -4.46 -4.83
C LYS A 36 12.76 -5.48 -3.89
N ARG A 37 13.60 -6.32 -3.27
CA ARG A 37 13.17 -7.28 -2.24
C ARG A 37 12.56 -6.58 -1.02
N HIS A 38 13.07 -5.41 -0.67
CA HIS A 38 12.65 -4.65 0.49
C HIS A 38 11.65 -3.54 0.15
N PHE A 39 11.40 -3.29 -1.14
CA PHE A 39 10.59 -2.16 -1.58
C PHE A 39 9.23 -2.04 -0.86
N PRO A 40 8.42 -3.11 -0.70
CA PRO A 40 7.13 -2.98 0.00
C PRO A 40 7.28 -2.57 1.47
N MET A 41 8.36 -2.99 2.13
CA MET A 41 8.63 -2.62 3.51
C MET A 41 9.27 -1.22 3.61
N LEU A 42 10.10 -0.82 2.63
CA LEU A 42 10.63 0.54 2.56
C LEU A 42 9.49 1.56 2.46
N GLU A 43 8.55 1.35 1.55
CA GLU A 43 7.35 2.17 1.39
C GLU A 43 6.47 2.19 2.64
N GLY A 44 6.18 1.00 3.18
CA GLY A 44 5.36 0.88 4.39
C GLY A 44 5.98 1.55 5.60
N LEU A 45 7.29 1.39 5.81
CA LEU A 45 8.01 2.04 6.91
C LEU A 45 8.03 3.56 6.71
N LEU A 46 8.27 4.05 5.50
CA LEU A 46 8.26 5.49 5.20
C LEU A 46 6.88 6.10 5.45
N GLY A 47 5.81 5.42 5.02
CA GLY A 47 4.43 5.82 5.29
C GLY A 47 4.12 5.84 6.78
N CYS A 48 4.50 4.79 7.50
CA CYS A 48 4.30 4.68 8.94
C CYS A 48 5.06 5.80 9.72
N ILE A 49 6.30 6.11 9.32
CA ILE A 49 7.06 7.22 9.90
C ILE A 49 6.38 8.58 9.67
N ARG A 50 5.79 8.79 8.48
CA ARG A 50 5.06 10.04 8.18
C ARG A 50 3.78 10.19 9.02
N LEU A 51 3.10 9.09 9.34
CA LEU A 51 1.82 9.09 10.06
C LEU A 51 2.00 9.04 11.59
N HIS A 52 2.93 8.26 12.08
CA HIS A 52 3.05 7.90 13.50
C HIS A 52 4.46 8.15 14.06
N GLY A 53 5.43 8.55 13.22
CA GLY A 53 6.83 8.64 13.61
C GLY A 53 7.11 9.69 14.67
N GLN A 54 7.94 9.33 15.64
CA GLN A 54 8.55 10.23 16.60
C GLN A 54 10.07 10.23 16.35
N ASP A 55 10.64 11.38 16.06
CA ASP A 55 12.07 11.53 15.73
C ASP A 55 12.56 10.57 14.62
N GLY A 56 11.71 10.33 13.61
CA GLY A 56 12.01 9.47 12.47
C GLY A 56 11.99 7.96 12.78
N ALA A 57 11.46 7.55 13.93
CA ALA A 57 11.30 6.16 14.32
C ALA A 57 9.83 5.80 14.57
N VAL A 58 9.50 4.52 14.42
CA VAL A 58 8.17 3.96 14.71
C VAL A 58 8.30 2.65 15.47
N TYR A 59 7.26 2.30 16.22
CA TYR A 59 7.21 0.99 16.85
C TYR A 59 6.94 -0.13 15.84
N ILE A 60 7.48 -1.31 16.09
CA ILE A 60 7.16 -2.50 15.27
C ILE A 60 5.65 -2.79 15.32
N SER A 61 4.97 -2.50 16.43
CA SER A 61 3.51 -2.62 16.56
C SER A 61 2.75 -1.75 15.58
N ASP A 62 3.23 -0.55 15.31
CA ASP A 62 2.58 0.37 14.38
C ASP A 62 2.72 -0.12 12.93
N LEU A 63 3.89 -0.69 12.59
CA LEU A 63 4.08 -1.37 11.30
C LEU A 63 3.13 -2.56 11.11
N VAL A 64 2.89 -3.33 12.18
CA VAL A 64 1.93 -4.46 12.15
C VAL A 64 0.52 -3.97 11.84
N GLN A 65 0.09 -2.88 12.48
CA GLN A 65 -1.23 -2.29 12.28
C GLN A 65 -1.37 -1.66 10.89
N GLU A 66 -0.41 -0.86 10.49
CA GLU A 66 -0.44 -0.13 9.21
C GLU A 66 -0.36 -1.06 8.00
N LEU A 67 0.53 -2.05 8.03
CA LEU A 67 0.73 -2.98 6.93
C LEU A 67 -0.22 -4.18 6.95
N HIS A 68 -1.04 -4.32 7.98
CA HIS A 68 -1.97 -5.44 8.17
C HIS A 68 -1.27 -6.81 8.00
N GLN A 69 -0.02 -6.92 8.49
CA GLN A 69 0.78 -8.14 8.40
C GLN A 69 1.09 -8.70 9.79
N PRO A 70 1.19 -10.04 9.93
CA PRO A 70 1.53 -10.65 11.20
C PRO A 70 2.90 -10.21 11.73
N LEU A 71 3.01 -9.98 13.04
CA LEU A 71 4.27 -9.60 13.70
C LEU A 71 5.48 -10.47 13.31
N PRO A 72 5.37 -11.81 13.18
CA PRO A 72 6.52 -12.62 12.75
C PRO A 72 7.03 -12.29 11.35
N ALA A 73 6.13 -11.91 10.42
CA ALA A 73 6.50 -11.51 9.05
C ALA A 73 7.23 -10.16 9.07
N ILE A 74 6.65 -9.16 9.75
CA ILE A 74 7.27 -7.83 9.94
C ILE A 74 8.65 -7.98 10.58
N SER A 75 8.76 -8.70 11.70
CA SER A 75 10.01 -8.87 12.43
C SER A 75 11.10 -9.53 11.58
N ARG A 76 10.74 -10.51 10.75
CA ARG A 76 11.68 -11.17 9.82
C ARG A 76 12.20 -10.20 8.76
N THR A 77 11.29 -9.43 8.16
CA THR A 77 11.64 -8.48 7.11
C THR A 77 12.50 -7.34 7.66
N VAL A 78 12.13 -6.78 8.82
CA VAL A 78 12.91 -5.72 9.49
C VAL A 78 14.31 -6.22 9.87
N ARG A 79 14.43 -7.47 10.38
CA ARG A 79 15.75 -8.08 10.67
C ARG A 79 16.62 -8.19 9.42
N GLN A 80 16.02 -8.57 8.29
CA GLN A 80 16.75 -8.66 7.03
C GLN A 80 17.20 -7.27 6.54
N MET A 81 16.35 -6.26 6.66
CA MET A 81 16.70 -4.88 6.32
C MET A 81 17.81 -4.32 7.22
N GLU A 82 17.80 -4.72 8.50
CA GLU A 82 18.88 -4.36 9.44
C GLU A 82 20.21 -5.00 9.04
N GLN A 83 20.21 -6.29 8.67
CA GLN A 83 21.40 -6.98 8.14
C GLN A 83 21.93 -6.33 6.86
N ASP A 84 21.05 -5.83 6.01
CA ASP A 84 21.40 -5.11 4.78
C ASP A 84 21.79 -3.64 5.05
N GLY A 85 21.71 -3.20 6.32
CA GLY A 85 22.08 -1.85 6.76
C GLY A 85 21.10 -0.75 6.34
N LEU A 86 19.84 -1.09 6.03
CA LEU A 86 18.81 -0.13 5.60
C LEU A 86 18.06 0.48 6.78
N VAL A 87 17.95 -0.26 7.88
CA VAL A 87 17.29 0.19 9.11
C VAL A 87 18.13 -0.16 10.33
N GLU A 88 17.84 0.47 11.44
CA GLU A 88 18.34 0.08 12.75
C GLU A 88 17.17 -0.11 13.71
N ARG A 89 17.34 -1.04 14.65
CA ARG A 89 16.36 -1.33 15.71
C ARG A 89 16.99 -1.01 17.06
N PHE A 90 16.20 -0.44 17.94
CA PHE A 90 16.59 -0.15 19.30
C PHE A 90 15.41 -0.27 20.26
N ALA A 91 15.73 -0.52 21.53
CA ALA A 91 14.71 -0.55 22.56
C ALA A 91 14.24 0.87 22.87
N ASP A 92 12.95 1.04 23.14
CA ASP A 92 12.43 2.30 23.61
C ASP A 92 13.06 2.63 24.98
N PRO A 93 13.63 3.83 25.15
CA PRO A 93 14.18 4.26 26.45
C PRO A 93 13.18 4.25 27.60
N ALA A 94 11.89 4.51 27.30
CA ALA A 94 10.82 4.55 28.30
C ALA A 94 10.23 3.16 28.60
N ASP A 95 10.20 2.25 27.62
CA ASP A 95 9.72 0.87 27.78
C ASP A 95 10.56 -0.12 26.97
N ARG A 96 11.56 -0.70 27.60
CA ARG A 96 12.50 -1.65 26.96
C ARG A 96 11.85 -2.89 26.33
N ARG A 97 10.58 -3.16 26.60
CA ARG A 97 9.81 -4.25 25.95
C ARG A 97 9.37 -3.87 24.55
N LYS A 98 9.38 -2.59 24.21
CA LYS A 98 9.01 -2.07 22.90
C LYS A 98 10.26 -1.89 22.04
N THR A 99 10.14 -2.19 20.77
CA THR A 99 11.21 -2.01 19.78
C THR A 99 10.82 -0.93 18.78
N LEU A 100 11.68 0.04 18.63
CA LEU A 100 11.62 1.09 17.63
C LEU A 100 12.47 0.71 16.41
N VAL A 101 12.05 1.20 15.25
CA VAL A 101 12.73 1.04 13.96
C VAL A 101 12.83 2.40 13.29
N ARG A 102 14.00 2.72 12.75
CA ARG A 102 14.21 3.88 11.89
C ARG A 102 15.10 3.56 10.70
N PHE A 103 15.03 4.39 9.67
CA PHE A 103 15.98 4.29 8.56
C PHE A 103 17.38 4.72 8.96
N THR A 104 18.37 4.04 8.38
CA THR A 104 19.74 4.56 8.27
C THR A 104 19.82 5.56 7.12
N PRO A 105 20.92 6.34 6.98
CA PRO A 105 21.15 7.14 5.77
C PRO A 105 21.10 6.31 4.48
N LYS A 106 21.60 5.07 4.51
CA LYS A 106 21.52 4.11 3.40
C LYS A 106 20.07 3.72 3.10
N GLY A 107 19.24 3.54 4.13
CA GLY A 107 17.83 3.24 3.98
C GLY A 107 17.04 4.37 3.32
N TYR A 108 17.27 5.61 3.73
CA TYR A 108 16.67 6.78 3.08
C TYR A 108 17.11 6.92 1.62
N GLU A 109 18.40 6.65 1.33
CA GLU A 109 18.90 6.66 -0.05
C GLU A 109 18.21 5.59 -0.90
N ALA A 110 18.04 4.38 -0.36
CA ALA A 110 17.30 3.30 -1.02
C ALA A 110 15.84 3.69 -1.32
N CYS A 111 15.15 4.37 -0.39
CA CYS A 111 13.81 4.91 -0.64
C CYS A 111 13.82 5.89 -1.82
N ARG A 112 14.74 6.88 -1.80
CA ARG A 112 14.82 7.88 -2.89
C ARG A 112 15.10 7.25 -4.24
N GLN A 113 15.96 6.25 -4.32
CA GLN A 113 16.25 5.53 -5.56
C GLN A 113 15.01 4.80 -6.08
N CYS A 114 14.27 4.12 -5.20
CA CYS A 114 13.02 3.46 -5.58
C CYS A 114 11.95 4.47 -6.03
N GLU A 115 11.77 5.57 -5.29
CA GLU A 115 10.82 6.63 -5.64
C GLU A 115 11.15 7.27 -7.00
N ALA A 116 12.42 7.57 -7.27
CA ALA A 116 12.87 8.12 -8.55
C ALA A 116 12.60 7.14 -9.69
N ALA A 117 13.02 5.87 -9.55
CA ALA A 117 12.85 4.86 -10.58
C ALA A 117 11.36 4.60 -10.92
N LEU A 118 10.49 4.59 -9.92
CA LEU A 118 9.06 4.45 -10.12
C LEU A 118 8.43 5.74 -10.67
N GLY A 119 8.90 6.91 -10.23
CA GLY A 119 8.47 8.21 -10.74
C GLY A 119 8.74 8.33 -12.25
N ASP A 120 9.95 7.96 -12.70
CA ASP A 120 10.32 7.93 -14.10
C ASP A 120 9.46 6.96 -14.91
N TYR A 121 9.23 5.75 -14.37
CA TYR A 121 8.34 4.78 -14.99
C TYR A 121 6.92 5.31 -15.15
N PHE A 122 6.32 5.83 -14.08
CA PHE A 122 4.96 6.36 -14.14
C PHE A 122 4.86 7.61 -15.01
N SER A 123 5.85 8.50 -14.97
CA SER A 123 5.91 9.65 -15.87
C SER A 123 5.93 9.23 -17.34
N SER A 124 6.71 8.19 -17.66
CA SER A 124 6.76 7.62 -19.02
C SER A 124 5.43 6.97 -19.43
N VAL A 125 4.69 6.38 -18.49
CA VAL A 125 3.34 5.86 -18.75
C VAL A 125 2.36 7.00 -18.99
N MET A 126 2.36 8.03 -18.14
CA MET A 126 1.47 9.19 -18.26
C MET A 126 1.72 9.97 -19.56
N ALA A 127 2.97 10.09 -19.97
CA ALA A 127 3.35 10.77 -21.22
C ALA A 127 2.81 10.08 -22.50
N ARG A 128 2.23 8.87 -22.39
CA ARG A 128 1.57 8.17 -23.50
C ARG A 128 0.07 8.48 -23.60
N LEU A 129 -0.45 9.24 -22.66
CA LEU A 129 -1.85 9.65 -22.62
C LEU A 129 -1.99 11.08 -23.12
N GLU A 130 -3.08 11.35 -23.83
CA GLU A 130 -3.44 12.70 -24.23
C GLU A 130 -3.84 13.56 -23.03
N PRO A 131 -3.64 14.89 -23.06
CA PRO A 131 -3.99 15.79 -21.96
C PRO A 131 -5.44 15.64 -21.48
N GLU A 132 -6.38 15.43 -22.41
CA GLU A 132 -7.78 15.22 -22.10
C GLU A 132 -8.02 13.92 -21.32
N GLN A 133 -7.33 12.84 -21.68
CA GLN A 133 -7.40 11.56 -20.97
C GLN A 133 -6.84 11.67 -19.55
N LEU A 134 -5.77 12.44 -19.34
CA LEU A 134 -5.22 12.72 -18.02
C LEU A 134 -6.21 13.50 -17.15
N ALA A 135 -6.86 14.53 -17.71
CA ALA A 135 -7.87 15.30 -17.00
C ALA A 135 -9.10 14.44 -16.63
N GLN A 136 -9.57 13.58 -17.53
CA GLN A 136 -10.67 12.64 -17.26
C GLN A 136 -10.30 11.62 -16.16
N MET A 137 -9.08 11.11 -16.18
CA MET A 137 -8.60 10.17 -15.16
C MET A 137 -8.52 10.84 -13.78
N GLU A 138 -8.06 12.09 -13.69
CA GLU A 138 -7.98 12.84 -12.44
C GLU A 138 -9.39 13.11 -11.87
N ALA A 139 -10.33 13.54 -12.69
CA ALA A 139 -11.72 13.77 -12.30
C ALA A 139 -12.39 12.47 -11.81
N LEU A 140 -12.19 11.36 -12.54
CA LEU A 140 -12.77 10.06 -12.19
C LEU A 140 -12.17 9.49 -10.89
N ARG A 141 -10.89 9.70 -10.66
CA ARG A 141 -10.19 9.24 -9.45
C ARG A 141 -10.85 9.77 -8.18
N GLY A 142 -11.14 11.08 -8.13
CA GLY A 142 -11.83 11.70 -7.00
C GLY A 142 -13.24 11.15 -6.82
N ALA A 143 -14.04 11.19 -7.88
CA ALA A 143 -15.43 10.73 -7.84
C ALA A 143 -15.57 9.26 -7.44
N LEU A 144 -14.68 8.39 -7.90
CA LEU A 144 -14.67 6.97 -7.54
C LEU A 144 -14.35 6.76 -6.06
N MET A 145 -13.39 7.50 -5.53
CA MET A 145 -13.03 7.42 -4.10
C MET A 145 -14.20 7.86 -3.22
N GLU A 146 -14.83 8.99 -3.55
CA GLU A 146 -16.00 9.49 -2.84
C GLU A 146 -17.16 8.48 -2.87
N ALA A 147 -17.44 7.88 -4.03
CA ALA A 147 -18.50 6.87 -4.16
C ALA A 147 -18.21 5.63 -3.31
N ILE A 148 -16.98 5.13 -3.27
CA ILE A 148 -16.57 4.00 -2.43
C ILE A 148 -16.73 4.34 -0.94
N LEU A 149 -16.27 5.51 -0.52
CA LEU A 149 -16.38 5.93 0.88
C LEU A 149 -17.85 6.09 1.31
N ALA A 150 -18.70 6.66 0.45
CA ALA A 150 -20.13 6.78 0.71
C ALA A 150 -20.82 5.41 0.84
N GLU A 151 -20.52 4.46 -0.05
CA GLU A 151 -21.07 3.10 0.04
C GLU A 151 -20.62 2.36 1.29
N ASN A 152 -19.32 2.49 1.67
CA ASN A 152 -18.80 1.89 2.89
C ASN A 152 -19.48 2.45 4.14
N ALA A 153 -19.71 3.76 4.20
CA ALA A 153 -20.43 4.40 5.31
C ALA A 153 -21.88 3.88 5.40
N ALA A 154 -22.58 3.78 4.27
CA ALA A 154 -23.94 3.27 4.20
C ALA A 154 -24.06 1.81 4.67
N ARG A 155 -23.05 0.97 4.39
CA ARG A 155 -23.00 -0.44 4.84
C ARG A 155 -22.69 -0.57 6.32
N THR A 156 -21.87 0.32 6.86
CA THR A 156 -21.49 0.31 8.29
C THR A 156 -22.64 0.77 9.19
N THR A 157 -23.54 1.62 8.68
CA THR A 157 -24.71 2.14 9.41
C THR A 157 -25.93 1.22 9.36
N LYS A 158 -25.94 0.16 8.54
CA LYS A 158 -27.03 -0.85 8.58
C LYS A 158 -26.85 -1.72 9.82
N PRO A 159 -27.84 -1.77 10.78
CA PRO A 159 -27.78 -2.69 11.90
C PRO A 159 -27.74 -4.12 11.35
N LYS A 160 -26.85 -4.95 11.92
CA LYS A 160 -26.86 -6.41 11.66
C LYS A 160 -28.27 -6.89 11.96
N GLY A 161 -28.98 -7.37 10.92
CA GLY A 161 -30.32 -7.88 11.03
C GLY A 161 -30.43 -8.91 12.15
N GLU A 162 -31.54 -8.83 12.89
CA GLU A 162 -31.94 -9.79 13.91
C GLU A 162 -31.86 -11.21 13.35
N PRO A 163 -31.43 -12.21 14.14
CA PRO A 163 -31.48 -13.60 13.74
C PRO A 163 -32.96 -13.98 13.48
N ASN A 164 -33.24 -14.46 12.30
CA ASN A 164 -34.53 -14.98 11.91
C ASN A 164 -34.94 -16.12 12.87
N HIS A 165 -35.77 -15.79 13.84
CA HIS A 165 -36.42 -16.73 14.74
C HIS A 165 -37.69 -17.20 14.03
N ASP A 166 -37.54 -18.07 13.02
CA ASP A 166 -38.66 -18.84 12.45
C ASP A 166 -38.16 -20.24 12.11
N LYS A 167 -38.05 -21.05 13.14
CA LYS A 167 -38.14 -22.50 13.06
C LYS A 167 -38.82 -22.97 14.34
N ASP A 168 -40.13 -23.01 14.30
CA ASP A 168 -40.97 -23.98 15.02
C ASP A 168 -42.41 -23.75 14.59
N LEU A 169 -42.88 -24.56 13.64
CA LEU A 169 -44.21 -25.15 13.55
C LEU A 169 -44.19 -26.27 12.51
#